data_bf289ee774b09c560c05519bcf47e68b
#
_entry.id   bf289ee774b09c560c05519bcf47e68b
#
_cell.length_a   1.000
_cell.length_b   1.000
_cell.length_c   1.000
_cell.angle_alpha   90.00
_cell.angle_beta   90.00
_cell.angle_gamma   90.00
#
_symmetry.space_group_name_H-M   'P 1'
#
loop_
_entity.id
_entity.type
_entity.pdbx_description
1 polymer ?
#
loop_
_entity_poly.entity_id
_entity_poly.type
_entity_poly.pdbx_seq_one_letter_code
_entity_poly.pdbx_strand_id
1 'polypeptide(L)'
;MLDSSADFPVKTKAGQLSSPAELQAVWSQYSDRSQLLLTRTGKTGTVLQIRRDASKQKPNAFVVSVDLLLGVETEESVLFARLLASGPLQSHLTGGRTCLLGLGLQPDDLADVKQLADSVAAFLS
;
A
#
# COMPACT_ATOMS: atom_id res chain seq x y z
N MET A 1 -6.81 32.09 -3.81
CA MET A 1 -5.60 31.40 -3.38
C MET A 1 -5.73 29.90 -3.60
N LEU A 2 -4.68 29.32 -4.06
CA LEU A 2 -4.67 27.88 -4.27
C LEU A 2 -4.71 27.15 -2.92
N ASP A 3 -5.65 26.25 -2.79
CA ASP A 3 -5.68 25.39 -1.62
C ASP A 3 -4.64 24.30 -1.78
N SER A 4 -3.54 24.40 -1.05
CA SER A 4 -2.45 23.44 -1.13
C SER A 4 -2.61 22.27 -0.14
N SER A 5 -3.69 22.23 0.63
CA SER A 5 -3.86 21.20 1.65
C SER A 5 -3.95 19.80 1.05
N ALA A 6 -4.44 19.66 -0.19
CA ALA A 6 -4.52 18.37 -0.88
C ALA A 6 -3.15 17.85 -1.31
N ASP A 7 -2.14 18.73 -1.43
CA ASP A 7 -0.80 18.37 -1.87
C ASP A 7 0.13 18.01 -0.70
N PHE A 8 -0.31 18.23 0.53
CA PHE A 8 0.47 17.94 1.71
C PHE A 8 -0.14 16.78 2.48
N PRO A 9 0.69 15.85 2.95
CA PRO A 9 0.16 14.75 3.76
C PRO A 9 -0.38 15.26 5.09
N VAL A 10 -1.52 14.72 5.49
CA VAL A 10 -2.09 14.96 6.81
C VAL A 10 -1.27 14.25 7.86
N LYS A 11 -0.72 13.10 7.52
CA LYS A 11 0.06 12.29 8.43
C LYS A 11 1.15 11.57 7.64
N THR A 12 2.37 11.57 8.18
CA THR A 12 3.49 10.82 7.58
C THR A 12 4.18 10.00 8.65
N LYS A 13 4.74 8.87 8.23
CA LYS A 13 5.54 8.03 9.08
C LYS A 13 6.61 7.35 8.23
N ALA A 14 7.84 7.37 8.73
CA ALA A 14 8.95 6.74 8.03
C ALA A 14 9.75 5.90 9.03
N GLY A 15 10.30 4.79 8.58
CA GLY A 15 11.08 3.92 9.42
C GLY A 15 11.48 2.66 8.68
N GLN A 16 11.98 1.68 9.44
CA GLN A 16 12.34 0.38 8.90
C GLN A 16 11.36 -0.66 9.39
N LEU A 17 11.11 -1.66 8.56
CA LEU A 17 10.32 -2.81 8.97
C LEU A 17 11.16 -3.71 9.87
N SER A 18 10.49 -4.39 10.81
CA SER A 18 11.16 -5.34 11.68
C SER A 18 11.61 -6.58 10.92
N SER A 19 10.89 -6.97 9.88
CA SER A 19 11.21 -8.12 9.06
C SER A 19 10.56 -7.96 7.67
N PRO A 20 11.31 -8.12 6.57
CA PRO A 20 12.76 -8.33 6.57
C PRO A 20 13.52 -7.06 6.97
N ALA A 21 14.67 -7.25 7.57
CA ALA A 21 15.53 -6.14 7.95
C ALA A 21 15.97 -5.35 6.73
N GLU A 22 16.32 -4.09 6.93
CA GLU A 22 16.79 -3.17 5.91
C GLU A 22 15.72 -2.66 4.94
N LEU A 23 14.49 -3.15 5.01
CA LEU A 23 13.41 -2.57 4.25
C LEU A 23 12.95 -1.28 4.92
N GLN A 24 12.96 -0.22 4.15
CA GLN A 24 12.48 1.08 4.61
C GLN A 24 11.03 1.24 4.17
N ALA A 25 10.23 1.83 5.05
CA ALA A 25 8.84 2.10 4.80
C ALA A 25 8.55 3.58 4.99
N VAL A 26 7.82 4.16 4.05
CA VAL A 26 7.34 5.54 4.16
C VAL A 26 5.84 5.52 3.92
N TRP A 27 5.10 6.01 4.90
CA TRP A 27 3.66 6.13 4.86
C TRP A 27 3.29 7.60 4.78
N SER A 28 2.46 7.95 3.81
CA SER A 28 1.94 9.30 3.66
C SER A 28 0.43 9.22 3.51
N GLN A 29 -0.28 9.93 4.35
CA GLN A 29 -1.74 9.95 4.33
C GLN A 29 -2.21 11.34 3.94
N TYR A 30 -2.99 11.40 2.87
CA TYR A 30 -3.63 12.61 2.37
C TYR A 30 -5.13 12.56 2.69
N SER A 31 -5.84 13.64 2.42
CA SER A 31 -7.28 13.69 2.71
C SER A 31 -8.08 12.73 1.82
N ASP A 32 -7.63 12.48 0.60
CA ASP A 32 -8.35 11.70 -0.40
C ASP A 32 -7.67 10.38 -0.79
N ARG A 33 -6.44 10.17 -0.33
CA ARG A 33 -5.67 8.99 -0.70
C ARG A 33 -4.58 8.74 0.32
N SER A 34 -3.90 7.61 0.17
CA SER A 34 -2.71 7.30 0.96
C SER A 34 -1.63 6.74 0.04
N GLN A 35 -0.42 6.69 0.56
CA GLN A 35 0.72 6.19 -0.20
C GLN A 35 1.63 5.43 0.76
N LEU A 36 1.98 4.20 0.37
CA LEU A 36 2.93 3.39 1.11
C LEU A 36 4.08 3.05 0.18
N LEU A 37 5.28 3.38 0.59
CA LEU A 37 6.49 3.09 -0.15
C LEU A 37 7.32 2.10 0.66
N LEU A 38 7.65 0.97 0.06
CA LEU A 38 8.53 -0.04 0.66
C LEU A 38 9.72 -0.21 -0.27
N THR A 39 10.91 0.03 0.24
CA THR A 39 12.10 0.00 -0.61
C THR A 39 13.30 -0.49 0.17
N ARG A 40 14.16 -1.25 -0.50
CA ARG A 40 15.44 -1.68 0.04
C ARG A 40 16.55 -0.71 -0.35
N THR A 41 16.42 -0.05 -1.50
CA THR A 41 17.50 0.77 -2.08
C THR A 41 17.14 2.24 -2.23
N GLY A 42 15.96 2.65 -1.77
CA GLY A 42 15.47 4.02 -1.98
C GLY A 42 14.84 4.25 -3.34
N LYS A 43 14.78 3.22 -4.18
CA LYS A 43 14.19 3.31 -5.52
C LYS A 43 12.86 2.56 -5.55
N THR A 44 11.96 3.04 -6.40
CA THR A 44 10.67 2.38 -6.62
C THR A 44 10.64 1.87 -8.06
N GLY A 45 10.50 0.56 -8.21
CA GLY A 45 10.42 -0.05 -9.55
C GLY A 45 9.01 -0.43 -9.96
N THR A 46 8.11 -0.62 -9.01
CA THR A 46 6.73 -1.03 -9.26
C THR A 46 5.80 -0.17 -8.45
N VAL A 47 4.74 0.33 -9.08
CA VAL A 47 3.70 1.10 -8.40
C VAL A 47 2.35 0.47 -8.71
N LEU A 48 1.64 0.11 -7.66
CA LEU A 48 0.30 -0.45 -7.75
C LEU A 48 -0.69 0.51 -7.09
N GLN A 49 -1.89 0.60 -7.66
CA GLN A 49 -2.98 1.34 -7.05
C GLN A 49 -3.98 0.35 -6.48
N ILE A 50 -4.28 0.49 -5.20
CA ILE A 50 -5.23 -0.36 -4.49
C ILE A 50 -6.52 0.43 -4.29
N ARG A 51 -7.65 -0.16 -4.68
CA ARG A 51 -8.99 0.41 -4.51
C ARG A 51 -9.89 -0.63 -3.89
N ARG A 52 -10.93 -0.13 -3.26
CA ARG A 52 -11.98 -0.97 -2.70
C ARG A 52 -13.31 -0.47 -3.24
N ASP A 53 -13.98 -1.33 -3.99
CA ASP A 53 -15.24 -1.00 -4.64
C ASP A 53 -16.38 -1.81 -4.03
N ALA A 54 -17.58 -1.25 -4.02
CA ALA A 54 -18.77 -1.99 -3.60
C ALA A 54 -19.04 -3.12 -4.60
N SER A 55 -19.36 -4.30 -4.08
CA SER A 55 -19.74 -5.42 -4.92
C SER A 55 -21.12 -5.18 -5.53
N LYS A 56 -21.24 -5.40 -6.84
CA LYS A 56 -22.53 -5.33 -7.52
C LYS A 56 -23.41 -6.55 -7.27
N GLN A 57 -22.79 -7.63 -6.81
CA GLN A 57 -23.48 -8.91 -6.64
C GLN A 57 -23.94 -9.16 -5.22
N LYS A 58 -23.25 -8.61 -4.23
CA LYS A 58 -23.55 -8.84 -2.83
C LYS A 58 -23.65 -7.51 -2.10
N PRO A 59 -24.79 -7.17 -1.50
CA PRO A 59 -24.91 -6.00 -0.65
C PRO A 59 -23.94 -6.08 0.52
N ASN A 60 -23.32 -4.96 0.86
CA ASN A 60 -22.38 -4.84 1.97
C ASN A 60 -21.07 -5.62 1.77
N ALA A 61 -20.81 -6.12 0.57
CA ALA A 61 -19.53 -6.73 0.22
C ALA A 61 -18.70 -5.76 -0.61
N PHE A 62 -17.39 -5.96 -0.58
CA PHE A 62 -16.44 -5.11 -1.31
C PHE A 62 -15.52 -5.97 -2.14
N VAL A 63 -15.08 -5.41 -3.25
CA VAL A 63 -14.09 -6.00 -4.14
C VAL A 63 -12.83 -5.15 -4.08
N VAL A 64 -11.70 -5.79 -3.86
CA VAL A 64 -10.41 -5.11 -3.90
C VAL A 64 -9.88 -5.19 -5.32
N SER A 65 -9.56 -4.03 -5.89
CA SER A 65 -8.96 -3.91 -7.21
C SER A 65 -7.52 -3.45 -7.06
N VAL A 66 -6.61 -4.11 -7.76
CA VAL A 66 -5.20 -3.76 -7.78
C VAL A 66 -4.81 -3.48 -9.22
N ASP A 67 -4.41 -2.25 -9.50
CA ASP A 67 -4.04 -1.82 -10.84
C ASP A 67 -2.55 -1.50 -10.89
N LEU A 68 -1.87 -2.01 -11.91
CA LEU A 68 -0.46 -1.68 -12.13
C LEU A 68 -0.35 -0.33 -12.81
N LEU A 69 0.38 0.60 -12.20
CA LEU A 69 0.63 1.93 -12.76
C LEU A 69 2.02 2.04 -13.36
N LEU A 70 2.99 1.33 -12.82
CA LEU A 70 4.37 1.39 -13.27
C LEU A 70 5.07 0.08 -12.91
N GLY A 71 5.95 -0.39 -13.79
CA GLY A 71 6.77 -1.57 -13.50
C GLY A 71 6.15 -2.86 -14.00
N VAL A 72 6.43 -3.94 -13.30
CA VAL A 72 5.97 -5.29 -13.65
C VAL A 72 5.08 -5.84 -12.56
N GLU A 73 3.91 -6.33 -12.95
CA GLU A 73 2.99 -6.98 -12.04
C GLU A 73 3.39 -8.46 -11.89
N THR A 74 3.48 -8.90 -10.64
CA THR A 74 3.71 -10.31 -10.32
C THR A 74 2.58 -10.82 -9.43
N GLU A 75 2.39 -12.14 -9.39
CA GLU A 75 1.37 -12.73 -8.52
C GLU A 75 1.63 -12.38 -7.06
N GLU A 76 2.90 -12.38 -6.65
CA GLU A 76 3.29 -12.08 -5.28
C GLU A 76 2.99 -10.64 -4.92
N SER A 77 3.24 -9.69 -5.83
CA SER A 77 2.96 -8.28 -5.56
C SER A 77 1.46 -8.02 -5.46
N VAL A 78 0.66 -8.67 -6.30
CA VAL A 78 -0.80 -8.53 -6.24
C VAL A 78 -1.34 -9.17 -4.95
N LEU A 79 -0.85 -10.35 -4.60
CA LEU A 79 -1.26 -11.00 -3.34
C LEU A 79 -0.89 -10.13 -2.15
N PHE A 80 0.30 -9.56 -2.13
CA PHE A 80 0.72 -8.66 -1.07
C PHE A 80 -0.21 -7.45 -0.96
N ALA A 81 -0.54 -6.82 -2.10
CA ALA A 81 -1.45 -5.68 -2.12
C ALA A 81 -2.83 -6.07 -1.57
N ARG A 82 -3.34 -7.25 -1.92
CA ARG A 82 -4.63 -7.72 -1.42
C ARG A 82 -4.60 -8.01 0.09
N LEU A 83 -3.51 -8.56 0.59
CA LEU A 83 -3.35 -8.77 2.03
C LEU A 83 -3.32 -7.44 2.79
N LEU A 84 -2.67 -6.44 2.24
CA LEU A 84 -2.67 -5.11 2.86
C LEU A 84 -4.07 -4.50 2.85
N ALA A 85 -4.80 -4.66 1.75
CA ALA A 85 -6.14 -4.09 1.60
C ALA A 85 -7.16 -4.71 2.57
N SER A 86 -7.01 -5.98 2.89
CA SER A 86 -7.90 -6.66 3.84
C SER A 86 -7.40 -6.60 5.27
N GLY A 87 -6.24 -6.02 5.51
CA GLY A 87 -5.62 -5.88 6.82
C GLY A 87 -5.31 -4.43 7.17
N PRO A 88 -4.04 -4.03 7.19
CA PRO A 88 -3.67 -2.71 7.73
C PRO A 88 -4.19 -1.53 6.92
N LEU A 89 -4.48 -1.69 5.64
CA LEU A 89 -4.97 -0.61 4.80
C LEU A 89 -6.49 -0.55 4.69
N GLN A 90 -7.21 -1.48 5.30
CA GLN A 90 -8.65 -1.57 5.13
C GLN A 90 -9.37 -0.26 5.47
N SER A 91 -9.02 0.35 6.60
CA SER A 91 -9.65 1.60 7.04
C SER A 91 -9.26 2.79 6.16
N HIS A 92 -8.17 2.70 5.44
CA HIS A 92 -7.68 3.78 4.57
C HIS A 92 -8.25 3.70 3.15
N LEU A 93 -9.04 2.68 2.86
CA LEU A 93 -9.65 2.48 1.54
C LEU A 93 -11.15 2.77 1.55
N THR A 94 -11.71 3.18 2.67
CA THR A 94 -13.14 3.49 2.77
C THR A 94 -13.46 4.82 2.11
N GLY A 95 -14.70 4.99 1.66
CA GLY A 95 -15.15 6.26 1.09
C GLY A 95 -14.56 6.58 -0.27
N GLY A 96 -14.18 5.56 -1.04
CA GLY A 96 -13.60 5.77 -2.36
C GLY A 96 -12.13 6.16 -2.36
N ARG A 97 -11.47 6.12 -1.21
CA ARG A 97 -10.06 6.43 -1.12
C ARG A 97 -9.22 5.34 -1.76
N THR A 98 -8.10 5.75 -2.31
CA THR A 98 -7.14 4.82 -2.92
C THR A 98 -5.84 4.83 -2.15
N CYS A 99 -5.05 3.76 -2.33
CA CYS A 99 -3.70 3.70 -1.79
C CYS A 99 -2.73 3.39 -2.93
N LEU A 100 -1.68 4.21 -3.05
CA LEU A 100 -0.59 3.91 -3.96
C LEU A 100 0.46 3.11 -3.20
N LEU A 101 0.82 1.95 -3.74
CA LEU A 101 1.82 1.08 -3.16
C LEU A 101 3.04 1.07 -4.07
N GLY A 102 4.12 1.70 -3.60
CA GLY A 102 5.39 1.71 -4.32
C GLY A 102 6.32 0.65 -3.77
N LEU A 103 6.87 -0.19 -4.63
CA LEU A 103 7.71 -1.30 -4.25
C LEU A 103 9.07 -1.20 -4.93
N GLY A 104 10.12 -1.09 -4.13
CA GLY A 104 11.50 -1.22 -4.58
C GLY A 104 12.13 -2.44 -3.93
N LEU A 105 11.56 -3.61 -4.20
CA LEU A 105 11.89 -4.86 -3.53
C LEU A 105 12.64 -5.79 -4.46
N GLN A 106 13.42 -6.68 -3.87
CA GLN A 106 14.00 -7.81 -4.56
C GLN A 106 13.02 -8.98 -4.53
N PRO A 107 13.16 -9.97 -5.45
CA PRO A 107 12.24 -11.11 -5.46
C PRO A 107 12.15 -11.84 -4.12
N ASP A 108 13.27 -11.96 -3.39
CA ASP A 108 13.28 -12.64 -2.09
C ASP A 108 12.46 -11.90 -1.03
N ASP A 109 12.27 -10.60 -1.17
CA ASP A 109 11.47 -9.81 -0.22
C ASP A 109 10.00 -10.20 -0.25
N LEU A 110 9.52 -10.74 -1.37
CA LEU A 110 8.14 -11.18 -1.55
C LEU A 110 7.99 -12.70 -1.39
N ALA A 111 9.04 -13.41 -0.96
CA ALA A 111 8.96 -14.85 -0.78
C ALA A 111 7.94 -15.24 0.30
N ASP A 112 7.80 -14.43 1.34
CA ASP A 112 6.78 -14.62 2.38
C ASP A 112 5.95 -13.34 2.49
N VAL A 113 4.94 -13.24 1.64
CA VAL A 113 4.10 -12.03 1.56
C VAL A 113 3.29 -11.82 2.83
N LYS A 114 2.93 -12.89 3.54
CA LYS A 114 2.17 -12.77 4.78
C LYS A 114 3.02 -12.15 5.88
N GLN A 115 4.27 -12.59 6.02
CA GLN A 115 5.20 -12.02 6.98
C GLN A 115 5.44 -10.54 6.67
N LEU A 116 5.60 -10.21 5.39
CA LEU A 116 5.80 -8.82 4.99
C LEU A 116 4.57 -7.97 5.31
N ALA A 117 3.37 -8.50 5.05
CA ALA A 117 2.14 -7.81 5.39
C ALA A 117 2.00 -7.59 6.90
N ASP A 118 2.38 -8.58 7.70
CA ASP A 118 2.34 -8.46 9.16
C ASP A 118 3.34 -7.39 9.65
N SER A 119 4.50 -7.30 9.03
CA SER A 119 5.49 -6.27 9.35
C SER A 119 4.96 -4.87 9.01
N VAL A 120 4.27 -4.73 7.89
CA VAL A 120 3.63 -3.46 7.54
C VAL A 120 2.54 -3.11 8.54
N ALA A 121 1.75 -4.08 8.95
CA ALA A 121 0.71 -3.85 9.96
C ALA A 121 1.31 -3.32 11.26
N ALA A 122 2.42 -3.90 11.71
CA ALA A 122 3.12 -3.44 12.89
C ALA A 122 3.67 -2.02 12.70
N PHE A 123 4.20 -1.73 11.52
CA PHE A 123 4.73 -0.40 11.21
C PHE A 123 3.63 0.66 11.23
N LEU A 124 2.44 0.34 10.72
CA LEU A 124 1.33 1.29 10.62
C LEU A 124 0.52 1.42 11.91
N SER A 125 0.72 0.55 12.87
CA SER A 125 -0.03 0.58 14.12
C SER A 125 0.44 1.66 15.10
#